data_ecd556875a5b96cf7a3f3df42cf4a5f3
#
_entry.id   ecd556875a5b96cf7a3f3df42cf4a5f3
#
_cell.length_a   1.000
_cell.length_b   1.000
_cell.length_c   1.000
_cell.angle_alpha   90.00
_cell.angle_beta   90.00
_cell.angle_gamma   90.00
#
_symmetry.space_group_name_H-M   'P 1'
#
loop_
_entity.id
_entity.type
_entity.pdbx_description
1 polymer ?
#
loop_
_entity_poly.entity_id
_entity_poly.type
_entity_poly.pdbx_seq_one_letter_code
_entity_poly.pdbx_strand_id
1 'polypeptide(L)'
;MAGAVEFEEFIGDARIRLARAFTAAYGPERGQEALAEAMAYAWAHFDELQAMDNPAGYLFRVGQSRTRPRKRTPLFPAPAARGLPDVEPGLADAVTSLTEHQRVCVVLVYAYEWTYQEVADLLGISRSTVQNHLERGLARLRMVIGGVDD
;
A
#
# COMPACT_ATOMS: atom_id res chain seq x y z
N MET A 1 25.05 18.33 3.45
CA MET A 1 24.72 18.50 4.84
C MET A 1 24.43 17.18 5.50
N ALA A 2 24.94 17.01 6.70
CA ALA A 2 24.84 15.76 7.43
C ALA A 2 23.40 15.29 7.60
N GLY A 3 22.46 16.21 7.90
CA GLY A 3 21.07 15.85 8.12
C GLY A 3 20.38 15.22 6.91
N ALA A 4 20.69 15.70 5.71
CA ALA A 4 20.06 15.15 4.49
C ALA A 4 20.57 13.73 4.21
N VAL A 5 21.86 13.48 4.42
CA VAL A 5 22.44 12.15 4.22
C VAL A 5 21.88 11.17 5.26
N GLU A 6 21.84 11.58 6.51
CA GLU A 6 21.28 10.75 7.58
C GLU A 6 19.81 10.42 7.33
N PHE A 7 19.04 11.38 6.87
CA PHE A 7 17.65 11.17 6.53
C PHE A 7 17.50 10.15 5.41
N GLU A 8 18.27 10.29 4.34
CA GLU A 8 18.19 9.36 3.20
C GLU A 8 18.59 7.94 3.59
N GLU A 9 19.59 7.79 4.44
CA GLU A 9 19.97 6.47 4.94
C GLU A 9 18.87 5.86 5.79
N PHE A 10 18.26 6.67 6.65
CA PHE A 10 17.20 6.22 7.54
C PHE A 10 15.95 5.83 6.77
N ILE A 11 15.56 6.66 5.79
CA ILE A 11 14.25 6.53 5.13
C ILE A 11 14.27 5.65 3.88
N GLY A 12 15.46 5.29 3.37
CA GLY A 12 15.60 4.64 2.08
C GLY A 12 14.73 3.39 1.92
N ASP A 13 14.87 2.43 2.83
CA ASP A 13 14.08 1.20 2.79
C ASP A 13 12.60 1.48 3.03
N ALA A 14 12.31 2.36 3.99
CA ALA A 14 10.93 2.71 4.30
C ALA A 14 10.23 3.38 3.11
N ARG A 15 10.95 4.23 2.38
CA ARG A 15 10.38 4.90 1.20
C ARG A 15 9.92 3.89 0.15
N ILE A 16 10.76 2.89 -0.14
CA ILE A 16 10.43 1.86 -1.12
C ILE A 16 9.21 1.08 -0.67
N ARG A 17 9.19 0.66 0.59
CA ARG A 17 8.08 -0.11 1.14
C ARG A 17 6.79 0.70 1.16
N LEU A 18 6.88 1.96 1.56
CA LEU A 18 5.72 2.85 1.59
C LEU A 18 5.19 3.14 0.18
N ALA A 19 6.08 3.31 -0.79
CA ALA A 19 5.66 3.52 -2.17
C ALA A 19 4.82 2.35 -2.68
N ARG A 20 5.24 1.12 -2.39
CA ARG A 20 4.50 -0.07 -2.79
C ARG A 20 3.15 -0.16 -2.07
N ALA A 21 3.14 0.10 -0.78
CA ALA A 21 1.92 0.03 0.02
C ALA A 21 0.91 1.09 -0.42
N PHE A 22 1.35 2.33 -0.62
CA PHE A 22 0.45 3.39 -1.07
C PHE A 22 -0.08 3.14 -2.48
N THR A 23 0.76 2.60 -3.36
CA THR A 23 0.30 2.23 -4.70
C THR A 23 -0.74 1.13 -4.63
N ALA A 24 -0.53 0.14 -3.77
CA ALA A 24 -1.51 -0.93 -3.55
C ALA A 24 -2.83 -0.39 -3.00
N ALA A 25 -2.76 0.59 -2.09
CA ALA A 25 -3.94 1.15 -1.45
C ALA A 25 -4.72 2.10 -2.35
N TYR A 26 -4.03 2.96 -3.06
CA TYR A 26 -4.64 4.13 -3.72
C TYR A 26 -4.39 4.24 -5.20
N GLY A 27 -3.62 3.34 -5.79
CA GLY A 27 -3.21 3.42 -7.19
C GLY A 27 -1.98 4.31 -7.38
N PRO A 28 -1.43 4.35 -8.61
CA PRO A 28 -0.14 5.03 -8.84
C PRO A 28 -0.14 6.52 -8.52
N GLU A 29 -1.15 7.25 -8.95
CA GLU A 29 -1.17 8.71 -8.80
C GLU A 29 -1.42 9.14 -7.36
N ARG A 30 -2.49 8.64 -6.75
CA ARG A 30 -2.82 8.96 -5.37
C ARG A 30 -1.82 8.34 -4.41
N GLY A 31 -1.28 7.20 -4.76
CA GLY A 31 -0.23 6.56 -3.98
C GLY A 31 1.01 7.44 -3.91
N GLN A 32 1.39 8.08 -5.02
CA GLN A 32 2.53 9.00 -5.01
C GLN A 32 2.24 10.25 -4.18
N GLU A 33 1.02 10.74 -4.24
CA GLU A 33 0.62 11.88 -3.40
C GLU A 33 0.73 11.53 -1.91
N ALA A 34 0.24 10.34 -1.54
CA ALA A 34 0.33 9.87 -0.16
C ALA A 34 1.79 9.70 0.27
N LEU A 35 2.62 9.16 -0.60
CA LEU A 35 4.05 9.01 -0.33
C LEU A 35 4.71 10.36 -0.12
N ALA A 36 4.41 11.33 -0.96
CA ALA A 36 4.96 12.67 -0.84
C ALA A 36 4.58 13.31 0.50
N GLU A 37 3.34 13.15 0.92
CA GLU A 37 2.88 13.65 2.22
C GLU A 37 3.61 12.96 3.37
N ALA A 38 3.77 11.65 3.29
CA ALA A 38 4.48 10.90 4.30
C ALA A 38 5.95 11.32 4.37
N MET A 39 6.59 11.53 3.22
CA MET A 39 7.99 11.94 3.18
C MET A 39 8.19 13.37 3.69
N ALA A 40 7.28 14.27 3.38
CA ALA A 40 7.32 15.63 3.91
C ALA A 40 7.20 15.63 5.46
N TYR A 41 6.29 14.82 5.97
CA TYR A 41 6.16 14.64 7.41
C TYR A 41 7.45 14.07 8.02
N ALA A 42 8.00 13.06 7.37
CA ALA A 42 9.21 12.39 7.86
C ALA A 42 10.38 13.36 7.96
N TRP A 43 10.55 14.21 6.97
CA TRP A 43 11.60 15.22 6.99
C TRP A 43 11.42 16.19 8.14
N ALA A 44 10.20 16.66 8.34
CA ALA A 44 9.88 17.64 9.38
C ALA A 44 9.97 17.05 10.80
N HIS A 45 9.81 15.73 10.95
CA HIS A 45 9.77 15.06 12.25
C HIS A 45 10.82 13.94 12.35
N PHE A 46 11.95 14.13 11.73
CA PHE A 46 12.99 13.11 11.61
C PHE A 46 13.44 12.59 12.97
N ASP A 47 13.71 13.50 13.91
CA ASP A 47 14.19 13.09 15.24
C ASP A 47 13.18 12.21 15.98
N GLU A 48 11.91 12.55 15.87
CA GLU A 48 10.84 11.78 16.50
C GLU A 48 10.72 10.39 15.88
N LEU A 49 10.86 10.31 14.55
CA LEU A 49 10.78 9.04 13.83
C LEU A 49 11.91 8.10 14.16
N GLN A 50 13.12 8.65 14.38
CA GLN A 50 14.27 7.82 14.75
C GLN A 50 14.07 7.11 16.09
N ALA A 51 13.27 7.69 16.97
CA ALA A 51 12.98 7.11 18.27
C ALA A 51 11.86 6.07 18.26
N MET A 52 11.16 5.93 17.14
CA MET A 52 10.04 5.00 17.02
C MET A 52 10.50 3.59 16.68
N ASP A 53 9.80 2.60 17.20
CA ASP A 53 10.05 1.19 16.87
C ASP A 53 9.63 0.86 15.44
N ASN A 54 8.56 1.50 14.96
CA ASN A 54 8.01 1.20 13.63
C ASN A 54 7.68 2.49 12.88
N PRO A 55 8.71 3.21 12.41
CA PRO A 55 8.47 4.47 11.71
C PRO A 55 7.72 4.28 10.39
N ALA A 56 7.95 3.19 9.67
CA ALA A 56 7.26 2.95 8.41
C ALA A 56 5.75 2.81 8.62
N GLY A 57 5.34 2.08 9.65
CA GLY A 57 3.91 1.95 9.98
C GLY A 57 3.27 3.28 10.35
N TYR A 58 4.00 4.10 11.12
CA TYR A 58 3.53 5.43 11.46
C TYR A 58 3.37 6.30 10.22
N LEU A 59 4.36 6.30 9.34
CA LEU A 59 4.32 7.08 8.10
C LEU A 59 3.22 6.61 7.15
N PHE A 60 2.93 5.32 7.15
CA PHE A 60 1.81 4.82 6.37
C PHE A 60 0.49 5.43 6.87
N ARG A 61 0.30 5.48 8.18
CA ARG A 61 -0.89 6.11 8.77
C ARG A 61 -0.96 7.62 8.49
N VAL A 62 0.19 8.29 8.47
CA VAL A 62 0.24 9.71 8.11
C VAL A 62 -0.25 9.91 6.67
N GLY A 63 0.27 9.11 5.75
CA GLY A 63 -0.16 9.17 4.35
C GLY A 63 -1.63 8.86 4.20
N GLN A 64 -2.13 7.85 4.91
CA GLN A 64 -3.56 7.51 4.89
C GLN A 64 -4.43 8.68 5.35
N SER A 65 -4.05 9.31 6.47
CA SER A 65 -4.88 10.37 7.05
C SER A 65 -4.91 11.63 6.17
N ARG A 66 -3.87 11.84 5.39
CA ARG A 66 -3.76 13.00 4.50
C ARG A 66 -4.26 12.73 3.10
N THR A 67 -4.51 11.48 2.77
CA THR A 67 -5.01 11.09 1.46
C THR A 67 -6.50 10.81 1.59
N ARG A 68 -7.31 11.82 1.34
CA ARG A 68 -8.76 11.68 1.47
C ARG A 68 -9.30 10.88 0.29
N PRO A 69 -10.24 9.94 0.55
CA PRO A 69 -10.91 9.27 -0.56
C PRO A 69 -11.67 10.31 -1.38
N ARG A 70 -11.31 10.40 -2.66
CA ARG A 70 -12.10 11.18 -3.61
C ARG A 70 -13.25 10.31 -4.04
N LYS A 71 -14.45 10.80 -3.86
CA LYS A 71 -15.64 10.07 -4.27
C LYS A 71 -15.53 9.70 -5.74
N ARG A 72 -15.67 8.42 -6.03
CA ARG A 72 -15.83 7.88 -7.38
C ARG A 72 -14.65 8.02 -8.32
N THR A 73 -13.47 8.31 -7.82
CA THR A 73 -12.30 8.23 -8.68
C THR A 73 -11.87 6.76 -8.73
N PRO A 74 -11.86 6.15 -9.91
CA PRO A 74 -11.38 4.77 -10.01
C PRO A 74 -9.94 4.71 -9.54
N LEU A 75 -9.61 3.70 -8.74
CA LEU A 75 -8.24 3.50 -8.27
C LEU A 75 -7.29 3.28 -9.44
N PHE A 76 -7.79 2.67 -10.49
CA PHE A 76 -7.05 2.45 -11.71
C PHE A 76 -7.83 3.09 -12.83
N PRO A 77 -7.45 4.33 -13.24
CA PRO A 77 -8.14 4.95 -14.35
C PRO A 77 -8.00 4.13 -15.61
N ALA A 78 -9.09 4.01 -16.35
CA ALA A 78 -9.02 3.40 -17.66
C ALA A 78 -8.12 4.26 -18.54
N PRO A 79 -7.33 3.69 -19.45
CA PRO A 79 -7.33 2.27 -19.80
C PRO A 79 -6.28 1.48 -19.07
N ALA A 80 -5.79 1.82 -17.99
CA ALA A 80 -4.71 0.99 -17.59
C ALA A 80 -4.47 0.90 -16.14
N ALA A 81 -4.36 -0.27 -15.72
CA ALA A 81 -3.67 -0.69 -14.54
C ALA A 81 -2.18 -0.32 -14.63
N ARG A 82 -1.86 0.96 -14.76
CA ARG A 82 -0.48 1.41 -14.79
C ARG A 82 0.15 1.15 -13.44
N GLY A 83 1.32 0.56 -13.44
CA GLY A 83 2.01 0.21 -12.22
C GLY A 83 1.76 -1.20 -11.75
N LEU A 84 0.84 -1.93 -12.38
CA LEU A 84 0.73 -3.36 -12.18
C LEU A 84 1.52 -4.08 -13.27
N PRO A 85 2.17 -5.21 -12.95
CA PRO A 85 2.78 -6.02 -14.01
C PRO A 85 1.71 -6.51 -14.97
N ASP A 86 2.14 -7.00 -16.12
CA ASP A 86 1.21 -7.55 -17.10
C ASP A 86 0.33 -8.59 -16.44
N VAL A 87 -0.95 -8.28 -16.33
CA VAL A 87 -1.92 -9.15 -15.68
C VAL A 87 -3.07 -9.39 -16.65
N GLU A 88 -3.78 -10.47 -16.41
CA GLU A 88 -4.92 -10.82 -17.23
C GLU A 88 -5.96 -9.70 -17.24
N PRO A 89 -6.63 -9.48 -18.39
CA PRO A 89 -7.74 -8.55 -18.42
C PRO A 89 -8.80 -8.91 -17.37
N GLY A 90 -9.25 -7.92 -16.64
CA GLY A 90 -10.21 -8.11 -15.57
C GLY A 90 -9.59 -8.23 -14.19
N LEU A 91 -8.30 -8.56 -14.08
CA LEU A 91 -7.66 -8.65 -12.77
C LEU A 91 -7.57 -7.28 -12.10
N ALA A 92 -7.29 -6.24 -12.87
CA ALA A 92 -7.25 -4.88 -12.33
C ALA A 92 -8.61 -4.48 -11.74
N ASP A 93 -9.69 -4.80 -12.44
CA ASP A 93 -11.06 -4.53 -11.94
C ASP A 93 -11.36 -5.36 -10.70
N ALA A 94 -10.95 -6.62 -10.70
CA ALA A 94 -11.15 -7.50 -9.56
C ALA A 94 -10.41 -6.97 -8.32
N VAL A 95 -9.17 -6.54 -8.49
CA VAL A 95 -8.38 -5.96 -7.40
C VAL A 95 -9.05 -4.69 -6.88
N THR A 96 -9.60 -3.87 -7.77
CA THR A 96 -10.32 -2.66 -7.40
C THR A 96 -11.57 -2.96 -6.56
N SER A 97 -12.17 -4.14 -6.72
CA SER A 97 -13.34 -4.53 -5.95
C SER A 97 -13.04 -4.85 -4.49
N LEU A 98 -11.77 -5.03 -4.14
CA LEU A 98 -11.37 -5.34 -2.78
C LEU A 98 -11.44 -4.11 -1.88
N THR A 99 -11.61 -4.34 -0.58
CA THR A 99 -11.44 -3.25 0.38
C THR A 99 -9.99 -2.79 0.37
N GLU A 100 -9.74 -1.62 0.91
CA GLU A 100 -8.38 -1.07 0.96
C GLU A 100 -7.40 -2.05 1.65
N HIS A 101 -7.76 -2.56 2.83
CA HIS A 101 -6.88 -3.49 3.55
C HIS A 101 -6.72 -4.82 2.82
N GLN A 102 -7.78 -5.35 2.24
CA GLN A 102 -7.69 -6.58 1.44
C GLN A 102 -6.75 -6.37 0.26
N ARG A 103 -6.87 -5.25 -0.43
CA ARG A 103 -6.05 -4.94 -1.60
C ARG A 103 -4.58 -4.80 -1.20
N VAL A 104 -4.30 -4.05 -0.14
CA VAL A 104 -2.93 -3.89 0.34
C VAL A 104 -2.32 -5.24 0.71
N CYS A 105 -3.04 -6.05 1.47
CA CYS A 105 -2.55 -7.38 1.87
C CYS A 105 -2.28 -8.27 0.65
N VAL A 106 -3.24 -8.35 -0.27
CA VAL A 106 -3.10 -9.21 -1.45
C VAL A 106 -1.93 -8.76 -2.32
N VAL A 107 -1.85 -7.48 -2.62
CA VAL A 107 -0.80 -6.98 -3.51
C VAL A 107 0.58 -7.12 -2.87
N LEU A 108 0.72 -6.75 -1.60
CA LEU A 108 2.04 -6.82 -0.96
C LEU A 108 2.52 -8.27 -0.80
N VAL A 109 1.63 -9.17 -0.42
CA VAL A 109 2.03 -10.57 -0.21
C VAL A 109 2.29 -11.28 -1.54
N TYR A 110 1.38 -11.14 -2.50
CA TYR A 110 1.45 -11.94 -3.72
C TYR A 110 2.22 -11.29 -4.87
N ALA A 111 2.20 -9.96 -4.96
CA ALA A 111 2.95 -9.29 -6.03
C ALA A 111 4.37 -8.91 -5.60
N TYR A 112 4.54 -8.52 -4.34
CA TYR A 112 5.84 -8.08 -3.85
C TYR A 112 6.49 -9.03 -2.85
N GLU A 113 5.86 -10.16 -2.58
CA GLU A 113 6.41 -11.22 -1.75
C GLU A 113 6.73 -10.82 -0.32
N TRP A 114 5.94 -9.90 0.23
CA TRP A 114 6.08 -9.54 1.64
C TRP A 114 5.60 -10.68 2.53
N THR A 115 6.22 -10.80 3.70
CA THR A 115 5.73 -11.73 4.72
C THR A 115 4.48 -11.16 5.38
N TYR A 116 3.70 -12.03 6.00
CA TYR A 116 2.53 -11.60 6.77
C TYR A 116 2.92 -10.65 7.90
N GLN A 117 4.07 -10.92 8.54
CA GLN A 117 4.56 -10.06 9.61
C GLN A 117 4.91 -8.66 9.11
N GLU A 118 5.54 -8.58 7.95
CA GLU A 118 5.86 -7.28 7.35
C GLU A 118 4.61 -6.47 7.05
N VAL A 119 3.57 -7.10 6.53
CA VAL A 119 2.30 -6.43 6.27
C VAL A 119 1.62 -6.03 7.58
N ALA A 120 1.63 -6.94 8.56
CA ALA A 120 1.06 -6.67 9.88
C ALA A 120 1.71 -5.46 10.55
N ASP A 121 3.04 -5.39 10.49
CA ASP A 121 3.78 -4.28 11.08
C ASP A 121 3.44 -2.95 10.38
N LEU A 122 3.36 -2.96 9.06
CA LEU A 122 3.03 -1.76 8.31
C LEU A 122 1.62 -1.26 8.65
N LEU A 123 0.65 -2.16 8.65
CA LEU A 123 -0.74 -1.79 8.86
C LEU A 123 -1.10 -1.61 10.34
N GLY A 124 -0.24 -2.05 11.25
CA GLY A 124 -0.52 -1.98 12.68
C GLY A 124 -1.60 -2.95 13.13
N ILE A 125 -1.65 -4.12 12.52
CA ILE A 125 -2.63 -5.18 12.81
C ILE A 125 -1.89 -6.48 13.10
N SER A 126 -2.62 -7.48 13.57
CA SER A 126 -2.04 -8.79 13.84
C SER A 126 -1.85 -9.60 12.55
N ARG A 127 -0.95 -10.60 12.62
CA ARG A 127 -0.77 -11.50 11.48
C ARG A 127 -2.05 -12.26 11.16
N SER A 128 -2.82 -12.63 12.17
CA SER A 128 -4.10 -13.31 11.92
C SER A 128 -5.10 -12.41 11.20
N THR A 129 -5.07 -11.11 11.48
CA THR A 129 -5.91 -10.17 10.75
C THR A 129 -5.45 -10.04 9.30
N VAL A 130 -4.13 -10.03 9.05
CA VAL A 130 -3.60 -10.07 7.67
C VAL A 130 -4.11 -11.31 6.97
N GLN A 131 -4.03 -12.47 7.61
CA GLN A 131 -4.52 -13.73 7.05
C GLN A 131 -5.99 -13.64 6.69
N ASN A 132 -6.81 -13.07 7.57
CA ASN A 132 -8.24 -12.90 7.30
C ASN A 132 -8.49 -12.00 6.08
N HIS A 133 -7.75 -10.90 5.98
CA HIS A 133 -7.85 -10.02 4.82
C HIS A 133 -7.45 -10.74 3.54
N LEU A 134 -6.39 -11.55 3.59
CA LEU A 134 -5.95 -12.32 2.44
C LEU A 134 -7.00 -13.34 2.02
N GLU A 135 -7.55 -14.10 2.96
CA GLU A 135 -8.57 -15.10 2.67
C GLU A 135 -9.80 -14.48 2.03
N ARG A 136 -10.27 -13.38 2.60
CA ARG A 136 -11.45 -12.67 2.08
C ARG A 136 -11.16 -12.03 0.72
N GLY A 137 -9.96 -11.44 0.59
CA GLY A 137 -9.55 -10.85 -0.67
C GLY A 137 -9.45 -11.87 -1.78
N LEU A 138 -8.82 -13.01 -1.51
CA LEU A 138 -8.69 -14.08 -2.49
C LEU A 138 -10.04 -14.68 -2.85
N ALA A 139 -10.93 -14.84 -1.87
CA ALA A 139 -12.28 -15.34 -2.13
C ALA A 139 -13.04 -14.38 -3.04
N ARG A 140 -12.91 -13.09 -2.80
CA ARG A 140 -13.54 -12.07 -3.65
C ARG A 140 -12.98 -12.09 -5.07
N LEU A 141 -11.66 -12.21 -5.20
CA LEU A 141 -11.03 -12.30 -6.51
C LEU A 141 -11.51 -13.52 -7.29
N ARG A 142 -11.63 -14.67 -6.62
CA ARG A 142 -12.15 -15.88 -7.26
C ARG A 142 -13.58 -15.68 -7.74
N MET A 143 -14.40 -15.03 -6.96
CA MET A 143 -15.78 -14.75 -7.36
C MET A 143 -15.84 -13.85 -8.58
N VAL A 144 -15.05 -12.78 -8.59
CA VAL A 144 -15.08 -11.81 -9.68
C VAL A 144 -14.49 -12.41 -10.95
N ILE A 145 -13.34 -13.10 -10.84
CA ILE A 145 -12.67 -13.69 -11.98
C ILE A 145 -13.41 -14.94 -12.44
N GLY A 146 -13.81 -15.80 -11.50
CA GLY A 146 -14.52 -17.04 -11.82
C GLY A 146 -15.88 -16.82 -12.44
N GLY A 147 -16.55 -15.73 -12.10
CA GLY A 147 -17.85 -15.38 -12.67
C GLY A 147 -17.79 -15.03 -14.17
N VAL A 148 -16.60 -14.76 -14.67
CA VAL A 148 -16.42 -14.43 -16.09
C VAL A 148 -16.21 -15.69 -16.95
N ASP A 149 -15.77 -16.77 -16.32
CA ASP A 149 -15.45 -18.02 -17.03
C ASP A 149 -16.67 -18.92 -17.26
N ASP A 150 -17.77 -18.59 -16.68
CA ASP A 150 -19.03 -19.28 -16.91
C ASP A 150 -19.83 -18.57 -18.00
#